data_37c233d5e60980e367ab4354eaf44d08
#
_entry.id   37c233d5e60980e367ab4354eaf44d08
#
_cell.length_a   1.000
_cell.length_b   1.000
_cell.length_c   1.000
_cell.angle_alpha   90.00
_cell.angle_beta   90.00
_cell.angle_gamma   90.00
#
_symmetry.space_group_name_H-M   'P 1'
#
loop_
_entity.id
_entity.type
_entity.pdbx_description
1 polymer ?
#
loop_
_entity_poly.entity_id
_entity_poly.type
_entity_poly.pdbx_seq_one_letter_code
_entity_poly.pdbx_strand_id
1 'polypeptide(L)'
;MRRTLFVMALVSVLLTGCNGLSKMKSNSNKVRYQANPSPVETMDEKVVVKFTGQIPQKYFDKGCVMFIQPVFSWEGGNIPLEPMTLKGEKVEGDGTIINYEKGGRFTYSDMFDFKPGMETGRVTLTPVGYKSRRTNEDARFAEDILRDNKGKEFSPVLLSDGVNNTSSMIDIKGNISISPINYNKTQGIVETADIYFLNGTSELDWNFSMNQKFDSYNSLQQLKRIMLEQGLPKQISITGWASPEGEESDNVGVSKNRADIATAQLNKILDEVLTVMARRAKVKPQDVDYYKYEQLKKLVITTRAAGEDWVHFVVMVEASDIQDKHAIINIVETQQNLVKREQMIRNMAEVYGELNDEIFPNLRRAQIALYYSEARKTDAELAKLASTKPEKLSFDELMYAAYINYNYDTKLKYYKWATENHSSEWGAWNNAGAVAFYLDDYDEAERYLNVARDMNPHNPDVLNNTGLLFLAKKDYALAKYYFEEAKRQGSNDADANIPILNLKRGNYSEAQKAMKGNPCTYNLAFAQLMNDETGTAVRTLDCCLDQNADVKYLRAVCYARLGDKANCLKSLKASIDDNYEYKRKAAVDTEFKEYWDDPEFKLIIKLYNN
;
A
#
# COMPACT_ATOMS: atom_id res chain seq x y z
N MET A 1 -22.32 79.14 -56.64
CA MET A 1 -22.43 77.71 -56.35
C MET A 1 -21.09 77.02 -56.41
N ARG A 2 -20.26 77.18 -55.43
CA ARG A 2 -18.99 76.44 -55.31
C ARG A 2 -18.38 76.67 -53.91
N ARG A 3 -19.10 76.35 -52.77
CA ARG A 3 -18.56 76.39 -51.46
C ARG A 3 -19.20 75.40 -50.43
N THR A 4 -19.95 74.41 -50.90
CA THR A 4 -20.69 73.50 -50.01
C THR A 4 -20.32 72.00 -50.21
N LEU A 5 -19.21 71.69 -50.88
CA LEU A 5 -18.81 70.27 -51.15
C LEU A 5 -17.50 69.85 -50.46
N PHE A 6 -16.97 70.66 -49.56
CA PHE A 6 -15.68 70.35 -48.90
C PHE A 6 -15.77 70.03 -47.39
N VAL A 7 -16.98 70.06 -46.82
CA VAL A 7 -17.14 69.77 -45.34
C VAL A 7 -17.65 68.36 -45.06
N MET A 8 -18.13 67.61 -46.10
CA MET A 8 -18.61 66.24 -45.89
C MET A 8 -17.57 65.13 -46.03
N ALA A 9 -16.30 65.43 -46.36
CA ALA A 9 -15.25 64.41 -46.53
C ALA A 9 -14.36 64.25 -45.28
N LEU A 10 -14.53 65.08 -44.20
CA LEU A 10 -13.68 65.03 -43.02
C LEU A 10 -14.34 64.37 -41.79
N VAL A 11 -15.64 64.00 -41.88
CA VAL A 11 -16.36 63.38 -40.77
C VAL A 11 -16.36 61.81 -40.88
N SER A 12 -16.02 61.26 -42.05
CA SER A 12 -16.02 59.81 -42.26
C SER A 12 -14.71 59.09 -41.87
N VAL A 13 -13.66 59.83 -41.44
CA VAL A 13 -12.36 59.21 -41.07
C VAL A 13 -12.21 59.03 -39.56
N LEU A 14 -13.13 59.57 -38.74
CA LEU A 14 -13.05 59.42 -37.28
C LEU A 14 -13.90 58.29 -36.67
N LEU A 15 -14.61 57.52 -37.46
CA LEU A 15 -15.45 56.40 -36.97
C LEU A 15 -14.86 55.00 -37.17
N THR A 16 -13.64 54.89 -37.73
CA THR A 16 -13.01 53.56 -37.94
C THR A 16 -12.15 53.08 -36.78
N GLY A 17 -12.07 53.86 -35.68
CA GLY A 17 -11.19 53.55 -34.54
C GLY A 17 -11.71 52.56 -33.51
N CYS A 18 -13.02 52.25 -33.50
CA CYS A 18 -13.62 51.43 -32.39
C CYS A 18 -14.01 50.00 -32.79
N ASN A 19 -13.75 49.56 -34.02
CA ASN A 19 -14.36 48.31 -34.52
C ASN A 19 -13.63 47.01 -34.08
N GLY A 20 -12.33 47.02 -33.84
CA GLY A 20 -11.56 45.78 -33.56
C GLY A 20 -11.95 45.08 -32.27
N LEU A 21 -11.82 45.78 -31.13
CA LEU A 21 -12.13 45.21 -29.80
C LEU A 21 -13.63 44.87 -29.68
N SER A 22 -14.52 45.72 -30.17
CA SER A 22 -15.97 45.47 -30.14
C SER A 22 -16.35 44.24 -31.01
N LYS A 23 -15.67 44.05 -32.14
CA LYS A 23 -15.85 42.88 -33.00
C LYS A 23 -15.31 41.61 -32.31
N MET A 24 -14.17 41.68 -31.61
CA MET A 24 -13.67 40.56 -30.81
C MET A 24 -14.68 40.19 -29.72
N LYS A 25 -15.19 41.17 -28.97
CA LYS A 25 -16.18 40.94 -27.91
C LYS A 25 -17.47 40.31 -28.45
N SER A 26 -18.05 40.82 -29.51
CA SER A 26 -19.29 40.29 -30.10
C SER A 26 -19.13 38.88 -30.70
N ASN A 27 -17.92 38.45 -30.99
CA ASN A 27 -17.59 37.12 -31.52
C ASN A 27 -16.81 36.27 -30.53
N SER A 28 -16.88 36.54 -29.22
CA SER A 28 -16.13 35.83 -28.17
C SER A 28 -16.36 34.32 -28.19
N ASN A 29 -17.55 33.88 -28.59
CA ASN A 29 -17.93 32.47 -28.76
C ASN A 29 -17.15 31.72 -29.86
N LYS A 30 -16.39 32.42 -30.72
CA LYS A 30 -15.53 31.78 -31.72
C LYS A 30 -14.19 31.30 -31.14
N VAL A 31 -13.78 31.80 -29.98
CA VAL A 31 -12.61 31.32 -29.29
C VAL A 31 -12.99 30.04 -28.56
N ARG A 32 -12.21 28.99 -28.74
CA ARG A 32 -12.42 27.72 -28.06
C ARG A 32 -11.43 27.59 -26.93
N TYR A 33 -11.93 27.29 -25.75
CA TYR A 33 -11.11 26.95 -24.56
C TYR A 33 -11.38 25.52 -24.19
N GLN A 34 -10.34 24.78 -23.85
CA GLN A 34 -10.45 23.38 -23.46
C GLN A 34 -9.52 23.10 -22.27
N ALA A 35 -10.10 22.84 -21.13
CA ALA A 35 -9.35 22.34 -19.98
C ALA A 35 -8.97 20.85 -20.19
N ASN A 36 -7.81 20.46 -19.69
CA ASN A 36 -7.36 19.08 -19.72
C ASN A 36 -6.50 18.80 -18.47
N PRO A 37 -6.99 17.92 -17.58
CA PRO A 37 -8.29 17.25 -17.59
C PRO A 37 -9.46 18.18 -17.26
N SER A 38 -10.69 17.70 -17.46
CA SER A 38 -11.93 18.36 -17.03
C SER A 38 -12.90 17.28 -16.51
N PRO A 39 -13.25 17.30 -15.22
CA PRO A 39 -12.84 18.27 -14.18
C PRO A 39 -11.32 18.38 -14.01
N VAL A 40 -10.84 19.52 -13.47
CA VAL A 40 -9.43 19.65 -13.09
C VAL A 40 -9.08 18.66 -11.98
N GLU A 41 -7.83 18.24 -11.92
CA GLU A 41 -7.38 17.21 -10.98
C GLU A 41 -6.37 17.77 -9.99
N THR A 42 -6.30 17.13 -8.83
CA THR A 42 -5.21 17.38 -7.89
C THR A 42 -3.96 16.57 -8.27
N MET A 43 -2.81 17.15 -8.00
CA MET A 43 -1.52 16.48 -8.00
C MET A 43 -0.76 16.97 -6.77
N ASP A 44 -0.39 16.04 -5.90
CA ASP A 44 0.31 16.37 -4.65
C ASP A 44 -0.41 17.46 -3.81
N GLU A 45 -1.70 17.25 -3.60
CA GLU A 45 -2.59 18.18 -2.87
C GLU A 45 -2.68 19.60 -3.46
N LYS A 46 -2.26 19.78 -4.70
CA LYS A 46 -2.45 21.03 -5.44
C LYS A 46 -3.44 20.81 -6.57
N VAL A 47 -4.38 21.74 -6.71
CA VAL A 47 -5.25 21.79 -7.89
C VAL A 47 -4.43 22.29 -9.06
N VAL A 48 -4.36 21.51 -10.12
CA VAL A 48 -3.64 21.86 -11.35
C VAL A 48 -4.62 22.30 -12.42
N VAL A 49 -4.56 23.58 -12.79
CA VAL A 49 -5.41 24.16 -13.83
C VAL A 49 -4.61 24.27 -15.12
N LYS A 50 -4.96 23.43 -16.10
CA LYS A 50 -4.36 23.48 -17.44
C LYS A 50 -5.47 23.61 -18.48
N PHE A 51 -5.29 24.53 -19.41
CA PHE A 51 -6.18 24.61 -20.56
C PHE A 51 -5.48 25.16 -21.79
N THR A 52 -6.08 24.92 -22.95
CA THR A 52 -5.63 25.49 -24.22
C THR A 52 -6.72 26.41 -24.76
N GLY A 53 -6.29 27.52 -25.35
CA GLY A 53 -7.16 28.42 -26.09
C GLY A 53 -6.82 28.40 -27.57
N GLN A 54 -7.84 28.28 -28.41
CA GLN A 54 -7.70 28.36 -29.88
C GLN A 54 -8.42 29.59 -30.40
N ILE A 55 -7.66 30.52 -30.95
CA ILE A 55 -8.14 31.78 -31.52
C ILE A 55 -8.19 31.64 -33.04
N PRO A 56 -9.37 31.81 -33.67
CA PRO A 56 -9.49 31.64 -35.11
C PRO A 56 -8.83 32.78 -35.89
N GLN A 57 -8.55 32.52 -37.15
CA GLN A 57 -8.06 33.54 -38.10
C GLN A 57 -9.02 34.73 -38.18
N LYS A 58 -8.45 35.95 -38.38
CA LYS A 58 -9.16 37.22 -38.51
C LYS A 58 -10.04 37.62 -37.31
N TYR A 59 -9.76 37.03 -36.16
CA TYR A 59 -10.45 37.34 -34.91
C TYR A 59 -9.71 38.39 -34.08
N PHE A 60 -8.41 38.18 -33.79
CA PHE A 60 -7.63 38.97 -32.85
C PHE A 60 -7.09 40.23 -33.53
N ASP A 61 -7.61 41.41 -33.14
CA ASP A 61 -7.18 42.68 -33.75
C ASP A 61 -5.71 42.99 -33.47
N LYS A 62 -4.98 43.49 -34.46
CA LYS A 62 -3.52 43.75 -34.40
C LYS A 62 -3.12 44.73 -33.33
N GLY A 63 -4.00 45.64 -32.88
CA GLY A 63 -3.75 46.66 -31.87
C GLY A 63 -4.46 46.40 -30.54
N CYS A 64 -4.96 45.19 -30.34
CA CYS A 64 -5.64 44.81 -29.09
C CYS A 64 -4.78 43.91 -28.21
N VAL A 65 -5.07 43.96 -26.92
CA VAL A 65 -4.54 43.08 -25.88
C VAL A 65 -5.72 42.36 -25.23
N MET A 66 -5.51 41.12 -24.82
CA MET A 66 -6.46 40.33 -24.03
C MET A 66 -5.75 39.81 -22.80
N PHE A 67 -6.26 40.15 -21.65
CA PHE A 67 -5.82 39.68 -20.35
C PHE A 67 -6.65 38.46 -19.97
N ILE A 68 -5.97 37.37 -19.67
CA ILE A 68 -6.51 36.05 -19.34
C ILE A 68 -6.17 35.77 -17.89
N GLN A 69 -7.16 35.77 -17.02
CA GLN A 69 -6.99 35.41 -15.60
C GLN A 69 -8.14 34.49 -15.20
N PRO A 70 -7.89 33.17 -15.06
CA PRO A 70 -8.88 32.26 -14.51
C PRO A 70 -9.09 32.54 -13.02
N VAL A 71 -10.30 32.27 -12.56
CA VAL A 71 -10.66 32.36 -11.14
C VAL A 71 -11.23 31.01 -10.72
N PHE A 72 -10.68 30.46 -9.67
CA PHE A 72 -11.27 29.31 -8.96
C PHE A 72 -12.21 29.80 -7.89
N SER A 73 -13.46 29.33 -7.89
CA SER A 73 -14.50 29.74 -6.93
C SER A 73 -15.10 28.51 -6.28
N TRP A 74 -15.24 28.55 -4.94
CA TRP A 74 -15.91 27.54 -4.15
C TRP A 74 -16.67 28.19 -2.99
N GLU A 75 -17.36 27.42 -2.16
CA GLU A 75 -18.17 27.96 -1.05
C GLU A 75 -17.34 28.82 -0.06
N GLY A 76 -16.06 28.49 0.15
CA GLY A 76 -15.14 29.22 1.04
C GLY A 76 -14.48 30.46 0.44
N GLY A 77 -14.72 30.82 -0.83
CA GLY A 77 -14.15 32.02 -1.47
C GLY A 77 -13.72 31.88 -2.93
N ASN A 78 -12.85 32.78 -3.33
CA ASN A 78 -12.31 32.85 -4.69
C ASN A 78 -10.79 32.93 -4.66
N ILE A 79 -10.13 32.27 -5.60
CA ILE A 79 -8.69 32.34 -5.85
C ILE A 79 -8.49 32.82 -7.30
N PRO A 80 -8.06 34.08 -7.52
CA PRO A 80 -7.57 34.48 -8.84
C PRO A 80 -6.22 33.80 -9.10
N LEU A 81 -6.10 33.20 -10.28
CA LEU A 81 -4.89 32.53 -10.71
C LEU A 81 -3.94 33.51 -11.39
N GLU A 82 -2.70 33.08 -11.65
CA GLU A 82 -1.70 33.93 -12.32
C GLU A 82 -2.19 34.40 -13.68
N PRO A 83 -2.07 35.69 -14.01
CA PRO A 83 -2.57 36.22 -15.27
C PRO A 83 -1.67 35.89 -16.45
N MET A 84 -2.27 35.83 -17.64
CA MET A 84 -1.59 35.68 -18.90
C MET A 84 -2.05 36.77 -19.89
N THR A 85 -1.12 37.35 -20.63
CA THR A 85 -1.41 38.37 -21.63
C THR A 85 -1.24 37.84 -23.05
N LEU A 86 -2.31 38.01 -23.87
CA LEU A 86 -2.26 37.82 -25.31
C LEU A 86 -2.28 39.18 -26.02
N LYS A 87 -1.50 39.35 -27.07
CA LYS A 87 -1.38 40.62 -27.78
C LYS A 87 -1.41 40.46 -29.28
N GLY A 88 -1.92 41.47 -29.93
CA GLY A 88 -1.89 41.57 -31.40
C GLY A 88 -0.50 41.99 -31.89
N GLU A 89 -0.23 41.76 -33.17
CA GLU A 89 1.06 41.95 -33.84
C GLU A 89 1.65 43.37 -33.76
N LYS A 90 0.80 44.37 -33.51
CA LYS A 90 1.22 45.80 -33.41
C LYS A 90 1.41 46.28 -31.98
N VAL A 91 1.25 45.40 -31.02
CA VAL A 91 1.38 45.76 -29.58
C VAL A 91 2.76 45.42 -29.09
N GLU A 92 3.43 46.36 -28.45
CA GLU A 92 4.72 46.20 -27.81
C GLU A 92 4.57 45.63 -26.38
N GLY A 93 5.67 45.23 -25.72
CA GLY A 93 5.71 44.69 -24.35
C GLY A 93 5.54 43.18 -24.32
N ASP A 94 5.36 42.62 -23.08
CA ASP A 94 5.28 41.19 -22.86
C ASP A 94 3.92 40.61 -23.24
N GLY A 95 3.91 39.32 -23.58
CA GLY A 95 2.70 38.59 -23.91
C GLY A 95 2.80 37.71 -25.17
N THR A 96 1.90 36.76 -25.27
CA THR A 96 1.83 35.84 -26.42
C THR A 96 1.21 36.54 -27.64
N ILE A 97 1.95 36.61 -28.74
CA ILE A 97 1.52 37.25 -29.97
C ILE A 97 0.49 36.35 -30.71
N ILE A 98 -0.68 36.92 -31.02
CA ILE A 98 -1.69 36.27 -31.82
C ILE A 98 -1.75 36.95 -33.22
N ASN A 99 -1.53 36.16 -34.26
CA ASN A 99 -1.52 36.65 -35.61
C ASN A 99 -2.96 36.86 -36.14
N TYR A 100 -3.22 38.02 -36.73
CA TYR A 100 -4.57 38.33 -37.22
C TYR A 100 -4.98 37.39 -38.36
N GLU A 101 -4.11 37.16 -39.35
CA GLU A 101 -4.45 36.38 -40.54
C GLU A 101 -4.51 34.86 -40.27
N LYS A 102 -3.64 34.35 -39.36
CA LYS A 102 -3.53 32.92 -39.09
C LYS A 102 -4.28 32.47 -37.85
N GLY A 103 -4.65 33.40 -36.96
CA GLY A 103 -5.09 33.07 -35.59
C GLY A 103 -3.91 32.63 -34.71
N GLY A 104 -4.21 31.91 -33.65
CA GLY A 104 -3.18 31.40 -32.74
C GLY A 104 -3.73 30.38 -31.75
N ARG A 105 -2.80 29.68 -31.12
CA ARG A 105 -3.09 28.79 -30.01
C ARG A 105 -2.21 29.20 -28.82
N PHE A 106 -2.74 29.10 -27.63
CA PHE A 106 -1.99 29.28 -26.38
C PHE A 106 -2.33 28.21 -25.38
N THR A 107 -1.43 27.99 -24.45
CA THR A 107 -1.61 27.11 -23.30
C THR A 107 -1.45 27.90 -22.04
N TYR A 108 -2.24 27.54 -21.05
CA TYR A 108 -2.19 28.09 -19.70
C TYR A 108 -1.94 26.95 -18.71
N SER A 109 -1.14 27.20 -17.67
CA SER A 109 -0.93 26.26 -16.58
C SER A 109 -0.62 27.03 -15.30
N ASP A 110 -1.34 26.72 -14.24
CA ASP A 110 -1.11 27.24 -12.89
C ASP A 110 -1.57 26.22 -11.84
N MET A 111 -1.17 26.38 -10.59
CA MET A 111 -1.55 25.48 -9.50
C MET A 111 -1.68 26.23 -8.17
N PHE A 112 -2.56 25.73 -7.32
CA PHE A 112 -2.76 26.24 -5.96
C PHE A 112 -3.08 25.10 -4.99
N ASP A 113 -2.92 25.34 -3.68
CA ASP A 113 -3.13 24.31 -2.66
C ASP A 113 -4.60 23.92 -2.57
N PHE A 114 -4.86 22.61 -2.61
CA PHE A 114 -6.19 22.04 -2.41
C PHE A 114 -6.56 22.09 -0.92
N LYS A 115 -7.81 22.41 -0.63
CA LYS A 115 -8.39 22.35 0.72
C LYS A 115 -9.71 21.57 0.67
N PRO A 116 -10.05 20.85 1.76
CA PRO A 116 -11.38 20.21 1.87
C PRO A 116 -12.51 21.22 1.61
N GLY A 117 -13.50 20.80 0.82
CA GLY A 117 -14.60 21.66 0.36
C GLY A 117 -14.37 22.31 -1.01
N MET A 118 -13.18 22.15 -1.60
CA MET A 118 -12.90 22.60 -2.98
C MET A 118 -13.34 21.61 -4.06
N GLU A 119 -13.78 20.42 -3.70
CA GLU A 119 -14.20 19.36 -4.65
C GLU A 119 -15.28 19.84 -5.61
N THR A 120 -16.22 20.65 -5.13
CA THR A 120 -17.33 21.20 -5.93
C THR A 120 -17.03 22.56 -6.52
N GLY A 121 -15.78 23.05 -6.40
CA GLY A 121 -15.35 24.34 -6.91
C GLY A 121 -15.36 24.41 -8.43
N ARG A 122 -15.34 25.63 -8.98
CA ARG A 122 -15.42 25.89 -10.42
C ARG A 122 -14.26 26.77 -10.86
N VAL A 123 -13.68 26.44 -12.02
CA VAL A 123 -12.72 27.30 -12.69
C VAL A 123 -13.45 28.05 -13.79
N THR A 124 -13.53 29.38 -13.65
CA THR A 124 -14.13 30.27 -14.65
C THR A 124 -13.10 31.22 -15.21
N LEU A 125 -13.29 31.62 -16.45
CA LEU A 125 -12.46 32.59 -17.14
C LEU A 125 -13.34 33.70 -17.73
N THR A 126 -13.09 34.93 -17.31
CA THR A 126 -13.67 36.13 -17.93
C THR A 126 -12.55 36.93 -18.57
N PRO A 127 -12.25 36.74 -19.89
CA PRO A 127 -11.20 37.50 -20.55
C PRO A 127 -11.52 39.00 -20.57
N VAL A 128 -10.52 39.84 -20.36
CA VAL A 128 -10.64 41.29 -20.45
C VAL A 128 -9.79 41.82 -21.59
N GLY A 129 -10.43 42.43 -22.60
CA GLY A 129 -9.73 42.99 -23.74
C GLY A 129 -9.62 44.53 -23.67
N TYR A 130 -8.52 45.07 -24.17
CA TYR A 130 -8.33 46.52 -24.33
C TYR A 130 -7.53 46.85 -25.59
N LYS A 131 -7.52 48.10 -26.00
CA LYS A 131 -6.76 48.58 -27.15
C LYS A 131 -5.58 49.41 -26.63
N SER A 132 -4.37 49.04 -27.03
CA SER A 132 -3.16 49.74 -26.61
C SER A 132 -2.02 49.52 -27.63
N ARG A 133 -1.02 50.41 -27.57
CA ARG A 133 0.24 50.22 -28.28
C ARG A 133 1.25 49.37 -27.50
N ARG A 134 1.04 49.27 -26.17
CA ARG A 134 1.89 48.48 -25.27
C ARG A 134 1.03 47.73 -24.27
N THR A 135 1.49 46.54 -23.84
CA THR A 135 0.84 45.78 -22.77
C THR A 135 0.96 46.50 -21.44
N ASN A 136 0.01 46.27 -20.51
CA ASN A 136 0.10 46.72 -19.13
C ASN A 136 0.80 45.62 -18.32
N GLU A 137 2.10 45.77 -18.10
CA GLU A 137 2.95 44.83 -17.38
C GLU A 137 2.78 44.90 -15.86
N ASP A 138 2.19 46.00 -15.35
CA ASP A 138 1.94 46.20 -13.92
C ASP A 138 0.60 45.63 -13.44
N ALA A 139 -0.30 45.24 -14.37
CA ALA A 139 -1.61 44.71 -14.04
C ALA A 139 -1.49 43.30 -13.46
N ARG A 140 -1.98 43.15 -12.25
CA ARG A 140 -2.03 41.88 -11.51
C ARG A 140 -3.41 41.21 -11.58
N PHE A 141 -4.46 42.01 -11.69
CA PHE A 141 -5.84 41.58 -11.69
C PHE A 141 -6.62 42.11 -12.88
N ALA A 142 -7.69 41.45 -13.25
CA ALA A 142 -8.58 41.89 -14.31
C ALA A 142 -9.17 43.28 -14.05
N GLU A 143 -9.42 43.63 -12.79
CA GLU A 143 -9.90 44.95 -12.34
C GLU A 143 -8.92 46.07 -12.67
N ASP A 144 -7.60 45.82 -12.63
CA ASP A 144 -6.57 46.80 -12.99
C ASP A 144 -6.72 47.18 -14.48
N ILE A 145 -6.94 46.19 -15.33
CA ILE A 145 -7.16 46.42 -16.77
C ILE A 145 -8.47 47.16 -17.03
N LEU A 146 -9.54 46.84 -16.29
CA LEU A 146 -10.82 47.55 -16.42
C LEU A 146 -10.70 49.01 -16.04
N ARG A 147 -10.00 49.30 -14.94
CA ARG A 147 -9.83 50.67 -14.41
C ARG A 147 -8.84 51.50 -15.24
N ASP A 148 -7.62 50.93 -15.44
CA ASP A 148 -6.49 51.72 -15.93
C ASP A 148 -6.44 51.78 -17.48
N ASN A 149 -6.91 50.71 -18.16
CA ASN A 149 -6.85 50.58 -19.61
C ASN A 149 -8.21 50.71 -20.31
N LYS A 150 -9.27 51.06 -19.59
CA LYS A 150 -10.65 51.07 -20.11
C LYS A 150 -11.00 49.76 -20.76
N GLY A 151 -10.64 48.67 -20.11
CA GLY A 151 -10.86 47.30 -20.57
C GLY A 151 -12.36 46.97 -20.73
N LYS A 152 -12.64 45.94 -21.50
CA LYS A 152 -14.00 45.41 -21.69
C LYS A 152 -13.96 43.92 -21.36
N GLU A 153 -14.86 43.51 -20.50
CA GLU A 153 -15.08 42.08 -20.24
C GLU A 153 -15.70 41.38 -21.42
N PHE A 154 -15.23 40.17 -21.68
CA PHE A 154 -15.81 39.24 -22.64
C PHE A 154 -16.78 38.29 -21.94
N SER A 155 -17.47 37.45 -22.68
CA SER A 155 -18.37 36.47 -22.10
C SER A 155 -17.58 35.47 -21.20
N PRO A 156 -18.09 35.20 -20.01
CA PRO A 156 -17.43 34.22 -19.13
C PRO A 156 -17.49 32.83 -19.72
N VAL A 157 -16.46 32.03 -19.46
CA VAL A 157 -16.32 30.65 -19.90
C VAL A 157 -16.08 29.77 -18.68
N LEU A 158 -16.90 28.75 -18.52
CA LEU A 158 -16.66 27.70 -17.52
C LEU A 158 -15.59 26.74 -18.07
N LEU A 159 -14.44 26.68 -17.41
CA LEU A 159 -13.32 25.79 -17.80
C LEU A 159 -13.42 24.44 -17.12
N SER A 160 -13.83 24.43 -15.85
CA SER A 160 -14.03 23.19 -15.08
C SER A 160 -15.15 23.36 -14.06
N ASP A 161 -15.91 22.31 -13.86
CA ASP A 161 -16.97 22.21 -12.86
C ASP A 161 -16.69 21.01 -11.95
N GLY A 162 -15.93 21.27 -10.87
CA GLY A 162 -15.42 20.30 -9.94
C GLY A 162 -13.91 20.14 -9.98
N VAL A 163 -13.40 19.47 -8.94
CA VAL A 163 -11.99 19.09 -8.78
C VAL A 163 -11.93 17.61 -8.42
N ASN A 164 -11.31 16.80 -9.25
CA ASN A 164 -11.04 15.40 -8.94
C ASN A 164 -9.85 15.30 -7.99
N ASN A 165 -10.07 14.79 -6.78
CA ASN A 165 -9.02 14.57 -5.80
C ASN A 165 -8.55 13.10 -5.76
N THR A 166 -8.53 12.44 -6.91
CA THR A 166 -8.18 11.03 -7.07
C THR A 166 -6.73 10.76 -6.64
N SER A 167 -5.82 11.73 -6.80
CA SER A 167 -4.42 11.60 -6.36
C SER A 167 -4.25 11.38 -4.84
N SER A 168 -5.26 11.74 -4.03
CA SER A 168 -5.27 11.46 -2.58
C SER A 168 -5.39 9.95 -2.27
N MET A 169 -5.77 9.15 -3.25
CA MET A 169 -5.97 7.71 -3.09
C MET A 169 -4.68 6.88 -3.26
N ILE A 170 -3.54 7.50 -3.58
CA ILE A 170 -2.26 6.79 -3.67
C ILE A 170 -1.92 6.19 -2.32
N ASP A 171 -1.76 4.85 -2.27
CA ASP A 171 -1.25 4.17 -1.08
C ASP A 171 0.25 4.45 -0.93
N ILE A 172 0.62 5.12 0.18
CA ILE A 172 2.00 5.52 0.47
C ILE A 172 2.71 4.58 1.46
N LYS A 173 2.01 3.58 2.00
CA LYS A 173 2.59 2.72 3.04
C LYS A 173 3.78 1.90 2.53
N GLY A 174 3.73 1.48 1.28
CA GLY A 174 4.87 0.83 0.62
C GLY A 174 5.42 -0.39 1.39
N ASN A 175 6.64 -0.78 1.06
CA ASN A 175 7.35 -1.86 1.74
C ASN A 175 8.24 -1.31 2.84
N ILE A 176 7.86 -1.53 4.10
CA ILE A 176 8.74 -1.28 5.24
C ILE A 176 9.80 -2.38 5.36
N SER A 177 11.03 -2.00 5.68
CA SER A 177 12.14 -2.94 5.88
C SER A 177 12.33 -3.23 7.36
N ILE A 178 12.27 -4.52 7.72
CA ILE A 178 12.52 -4.99 9.09
C ILE A 178 13.93 -5.56 9.18
N SER A 179 14.68 -5.15 10.19
CA SER A 179 16.04 -5.65 10.41
C SER A 179 16.05 -7.18 10.59
N PRO A 180 17.11 -7.87 10.18
CA PRO A 180 17.22 -9.31 10.31
C PRO A 180 16.97 -9.80 11.74
N ILE A 181 16.22 -10.90 11.86
CA ILE A 181 15.91 -11.55 13.14
C ILE A 181 16.78 -12.79 13.29
N ASN A 182 17.70 -12.76 14.26
CA ASN A 182 18.68 -13.83 14.44
C ASN A 182 18.25 -14.90 15.46
N TYR A 183 16.99 -14.91 15.88
CA TYR A 183 16.50 -15.89 16.84
C TYR A 183 16.37 -17.27 16.22
N ASN A 184 17.21 -18.20 16.66
CA ASN A 184 17.17 -19.59 16.22
C ASN A 184 16.48 -20.46 17.28
N LYS A 185 15.24 -20.89 17.00
CA LYS A 185 14.47 -21.80 17.86
C LYS A 185 15.13 -23.17 18.08
N THR A 186 15.91 -23.60 17.11
CA THR A 186 16.48 -24.93 17.09
C THR A 186 17.81 -25.04 17.82
N GLN A 187 18.31 -23.95 18.41
CA GLN A 187 19.56 -23.99 19.15
C GLN A 187 19.39 -24.88 20.40
N GLY A 188 20.18 -25.95 20.44
CA GLY A 188 20.06 -27.00 21.44
C GLY A 188 19.36 -28.27 20.96
N ILE A 189 18.66 -28.24 19.80
CA ILE A 189 18.15 -29.45 19.14
C ILE A 189 19.35 -30.16 18.49
N VAL A 190 19.50 -31.43 18.80
CA VAL A 190 20.55 -32.26 18.19
C VAL A 190 19.99 -32.97 16.96
N GLU A 191 18.78 -33.51 17.07
CA GLU A 191 18.14 -34.27 16.03
C GLU A 191 16.63 -34.24 16.18
N THR A 192 15.92 -34.35 15.06
CA THR A 192 14.45 -34.45 15.03
C THR A 192 13.99 -35.63 14.19
N ALA A 193 12.80 -36.12 14.46
CA ALA A 193 12.11 -37.07 13.62
C ALA A 193 10.65 -36.65 13.47
N ASP A 194 10.17 -36.59 12.24
CA ASP A 194 8.80 -36.28 11.90
C ASP A 194 8.03 -37.53 11.50
N ILE A 195 6.79 -37.61 11.94
CA ILE A 195 5.81 -38.63 11.56
C ILE A 195 4.67 -37.92 10.86
N TYR A 196 4.36 -38.32 9.63
CA TYR A 196 3.32 -37.71 8.80
C TYR A 196 2.02 -38.52 8.82
N PHE A 197 0.90 -37.81 8.68
CA PHE A 197 -0.44 -38.39 8.77
C PHE A 197 -1.31 -37.97 7.58
N LEU A 198 -2.27 -38.82 7.24
CA LEU A 198 -3.30 -38.47 6.28
C LEU A 198 -4.20 -37.32 6.79
N ASN A 199 -4.90 -36.69 5.87
CA ASN A 199 -5.82 -35.60 6.20
C ASN A 199 -6.90 -36.06 7.18
N GLY A 200 -7.17 -35.24 8.21
CA GLY A 200 -8.20 -35.48 9.22
C GLY A 200 -7.94 -36.68 10.13
N THR A 201 -6.79 -37.36 10.03
CA THR A 201 -6.49 -38.55 10.83
C THR A 201 -5.27 -38.39 11.71
N SER A 202 -5.16 -39.30 12.67
CA SER A 202 -3.97 -39.53 13.51
C SER A 202 -3.52 -40.99 13.48
N GLU A 203 -4.03 -41.81 12.51
CA GLU A 203 -3.59 -43.18 12.38
C GLU A 203 -2.17 -43.24 11.78
N LEU A 204 -1.30 -44.02 12.40
CA LEU A 204 0.08 -44.21 11.95
C LEU A 204 0.15 -45.25 10.85
N ASP A 205 0.52 -44.82 9.66
CA ASP A 205 0.82 -45.71 8.52
C ASP A 205 2.24 -45.44 8.01
N TRP A 206 3.14 -46.38 8.23
CA TRP A 206 4.51 -46.30 7.72
C TRP A 206 4.62 -46.43 6.20
N ASN A 207 3.58 -46.92 5.51
CA ASN A 207 3.52 -47.00 4.06
C ASN A 207 2.94 -45.72 3.43
N PHE A 208 2.47 -44.79 4.25
CA PHE A 208 2.03 -43.49 3.74
C PHE A 208 3.17 -42.78 2.99
N SER A 209 2.87 -42.27 1.79
CA SER A 209 3.87 -41.71 0.88
C SER A 209 4.79 -40.65 1.50
N MET A 210 4.28 -39.84 2.42
CA MET A 210 5.08 -38.83 3.12
C MET A 210 6.05 -39.46 4.10
N ASN A 211 5.64 -40.51 4.85
CA ASN A 211 6.53 -41.23 5.74
C ASN A 211 7.63 -42.00 4.99
N GLN A 212 7.35 -42.44 3.77
CA GLN A 212 8.34 -43.05 2.87
C GLN A 212 9.28 -41.97 2.28
N LYS A 213 8.71 -40.84 1.81
CA LYS A 213 9.47 -39.74 1.21
C LYS A 213 10.51 -39.15 2.18
N PHE A 214 10.14 -38.96 3.44
CA PHE A 214 11.00 -38.40 4.47
C PHE A 214 11.70 -39.43 5.36
N ASP A 215 11.55 -40.72 5.00
CA ASP A 215 12.17 -41.83 5.72
C ASP A 215 11.93 -41.75 7.26
N SER A 216 10.67 -41.47 7.62
CA SER A 216 10.28 -41.17 9.01
C SER A 216 10.64 -42.30 9.99
N TYR A 217 10.51 -43.55 9.57
CA TYR A 217 10.86 -44.72 10.39
C TYR A 217 12.35 -44.72 10.73
N ASN A 218 13.23 -44.56 9.72
CA ASN A 218 14.69 -44.54 9.97
C ASN A 218 15.13 -43.30 10.73
N SER A 219 14.47 -42.16 10.57
CA SER A 219 14.70 -40.96 11.38
C SER A 219 14.42 -41.24 12.84
N LEU A 220 13.35 -41.93 13.19
CA LEU A 220 13.11 -42.40 14.57
C LEU A 220 14.19 -43.37 15.06
N GLN A 221 14.66 -44.31 14.23
CA GLN A 221 15.77 -45.21 14.60
C GLN A 221 17.08 -44.44 14.76
N GLN A 222 17.26 -43.31 14.06
CA GLN A 222 18.40 -42.42 14.27
C GLN A 222 18.36 -41.77 15.65
N LEU A 223 17.19 -41.26 16.11
CA LEU A 223 17.05 -40.75 17.47
C LEU A 223 17.47 -41.79 18.53
N LYS A 224 17.05 -43.04 18.33
CA LYS A 224 17.48 -44.18 19.19
C LYS A 224 19.00 -44.34 19.22
N ARG A 225 19.65 -44.30 18.04
CA ARG A 225 21.12 -44.43 17.94
C ARG A 225 21.83 -43.31 18.67
N ILE A 226 21.39 -42.06 18.48
CA ILE A 226 21.96 -40.90 19.15
C ILE A 226 21.86 -41.05 20.67
N MET A 227 20.71 -41.44 21.21
CA MET A 227 20.53 -41.68 22.64
C MET A 227 21.42 -42.80 23.16
N LEU A 228 21.68 -43.84 22.35
CA LEU A 228 22.59 -44.91 22.73
C LEU A 228 24.08 -44.53 22.72
N GLU A 229 24.44 -43.55 21.90
CA GLU A 229 25.83 -43.05 21.74
C GLU A 229 26.12 -41.92 22.72
N GLN A 230 25.24 -40.94 22.83
CA GLN A 230 25.45 -39.72 23.59
C GLN A 230 24.83 -39.75 25.01
N GLY A 231 23.98 -40.76 25.29
CA GLY A 231 23.16 -40.81 26.51
C GLY A 231 21.79 -40.18 26.32
N LEU A 232 21.01 -40.10 27.40
CA LEU A 232 19.71 -39.44 27.34
C LEU A 232 19.85 -37.91 27.21
N PRO A 233 19.00 -37.26 26.39
CA PRO A 233 18.96 -35.79 26.30
C PRO A 233 18.48 -35.19 27.63
N LYS A 234 18.66 -33.88 27.80
CA LYS A 234 18.10 -33.13 28.95
C LYS A 234 16.60 -33.01 28.85
N GLN A 235 16.11 -32.82 27.62
CA GLN A 235 14.71 -32.67 27.33
C GLN A 235 14.35 -33.33 26.01
N ILE A 236 13.12 -33.85 25.90
CA ILE A 236 12.49 -34.29 24.67
C ILE A 236 11.20 -33.50 24.52
N SER A 237 11.00 -32.89 23.37
CA SER A 237 9.74 -32.24 22.99
C SER A 237 9.01 -33.05 21.93
N ILE A 238 7.73 -33.26 22.12
CA ILE A 238 6.85 -33.86 21.15
C ILE A 238 5.79 -32.81 20.78
N THR A 239 5.69 -32.47 19.49
CA THR A 239 4.71 -31.51 19.05
C THR A 239 3.91 -32.08 17.88
N GLY A 240 2.59 -32.09 18.01
CA GLY A 240 1.69 -32.45 16.93
C GLY A 240 1.09 -31.21 16.28
N TRP A 241 0.97 -31.22 14.93
CA TRP A 241 0.36 -30.17 14.14
C TRP A 241 -0.73 -30.72 13.23
N ALA A 242 -1.67 -29.84 12.90
CA ALA A 242 -2.62 -30.00 11.81
C ALA A 242 -2.29 -29.01 10.68
N SER A 243 -2.75 -29.31 9.47
CA SER A 243 -2.73 -28.37 8.38
C SER A 243 -3.89 -27.35 8.51
N PRO A 244 -3.74 -26.12 7.99
CA PRO A 244 -4.79 -25.10 8.05
C PRO A 244 -5.90 -25.37 7.01
N GLU A 245 -6.58 -26.51 7.16
CA GLU A 245 -7.68 -26.94 6.30
C GLU A 245 -8.76 -27.65 7.14
N GLY A 246 -9.71 -26.98 7.64
CA GLY A 246 -10.73 -27.54 8.52
C GLY A 246 -11.07 -26.56 9.63
N GLU A 247 -11.91 -26.96 10.57
CA GLU A 247 -12.23 -26.10 11.71
C GLU A 247 -11.11 -26.17 12.76
N GLU A 248 -10.69 -25.01 13.27
CA GLU A 248 -9.64 -24.90 14.30
C GLU A 248 -9.89 -25.81 15.52
N SER A 249 -11.16 -25.91 15.95
CA SER A 249 -11.54 -26.79 17.07
C SER A 249 -11.21 -28.25 16.82
N ASP A 250 -11.39 -28.74 15.60
CA ASP A 250 -11.09 -30.12 15.21
C ASP A 250 -9.58 -30.30 15.04
N ASN A 251 -8.90 -29.31 14.50
CA ASN A 251 -7.46 -29.32 14.29
C ASN A 251 -6.67 -29.38 15.62
N VAL A 252 -7.16 -28.77 16.68
CA VAL A 252 -6.61 -28.94 18.05
C VAL A 252 -6.71 -30.40 18.49
N GLY A 253 -7.84 -31.05 18.28
CA GLY A 253 -8.04 -32.47 18.61
C GLY A 253 -7.13 -33.41 17.81
N VAL A 254 -7.05 -33.18 16.49
CA VAL A 254 -6.20 -33.96 15.58
C VAL A 254 -4.72 -33.80 15.92
N SER A 255 -4.26 -32.56 16.17
CA SER A 255 -2.87 -32.28 16.55
C SER A 255 -2.49 -32.94 17.86
N LYS A 256 -3.40 -32.97 18.84
CA LYS A 256 -3.19 -33.69 20.11
C LYS A 256 -3.03 -35.18 19.88
N ASN A 257 -3.94 -35.80 19.14
CA ASN A 257 -3.87 -37.25 18.89
C ASN A 257 -2.59 -37.64 18.12
N ARG A 258 -2.13 -36.81 17.18
CA ARG A 258 -0.84 -36.99 16.49
C ARG A 258 0.35 -36.95 17.47
N ALA A 259 0.35 -35.98 18.38
CA ALA A 259 1.37 -35.90 19.43
C ALA A 259 1.33 -37.13 20.36
N ASP A 260 0.15 -37.62 20.70
CA ASP A 260 -0.02 -38.83 21.54
C ASP A 260 0.52 -40.08 20.82
N ILE A 261 0.30 -40.22 19.52
CA ILE A 261 0.87 -41.31 18.71
C ILE A 261 2.40 -41.23 18.66
N ALA A 262 2.95 -40.04 18.41
CA ALA A 262 4.42 -39.83 18.44
C ALA A 262 5.00 -40.14 19.82
N THR A 263 4.30 -39.78 20.91
CA THR A 263 4.68 -40.10 22.28
C THR A 263 4.72 -41.63 22.50
N ALA A 264 3.75 -42.36 21.96
CA ALA A 264 3.75 -43.83 22.04
C ALA A 264 4.94 -44.44 21.28
N GLN A 265 5.35 -43.90 20.14
CA GLN A 265 6.56 -44.37 19.44
C GLN A 265 7.84 -44.04 20.21
N LEU A 266 7.93 -42.82 20.79
CA LEU A 266 9.04 -42.42 21.62
C LEU A 266 9.18 -43.37 22.86
N ASN A 267 8.08 -43.69 23.53
CA ASN A 267 8.08 -44.57 24.69
C ASN A 267 8.63 -45.96 24.35
N LYS A 268 8.32 -46.53 23.18
CA LYS A 268 8.93 -47.77 22.70
C LYS A 268 10.44 -47.64 22.53
N ILE A 269 10.89 -46.56 21.92
CA ILE A 269 12.33 -46.28 21.73
C ILE A 269 13.05 -46.10 23.07
N LEU A 270 12.46 -45.33 23.99
CA LEU A 270 13.03 -45.11 25.33
C LEU A 270 13.14 -46.43 26.12
N ASP A 271 12.13 -47.30 26.04
CA ASP A 271 12.21 -48.59 26.71
C ASP A 271 13.36 -49.45 26.17
N GLU A 272 13.54 -49.49 24.85
CA GLU A 272 14.64 -50.19 24.20
C GLU A 272 16.00 -49.57 24.56
N VAL A 273 16.14 -48.22 24.51
CA VAL A 273 17.36 -47.50 24.89
C VAL A 273 17.72 -47.77 26.34
N LEU A 274 16.79 -47.64 27.27
CA LEU A 274 17.00 -47.84 28.69
C LEU A 274 17.33 -49.29 29.04
N THR A 275 16.74 -50.26 28.32
CA THR A 275 17.09 -51.67 28.43
C THR A 275 18.56 -51.93 28.06
N VAL A 276 19.03 -51.32 26.95
CA VAL A 276 20.44 -51.43 26.54
C VAL A 276 21.35 -50.72 27.55
N MET A 277 20.97 -49.53 28.03
CA MET A 277 21.74 -48.77 29.04
C MET A 277 21.85 -49.55 30.38
N ALA A 278 20.75 -50.16 30.85
CA ALA A 278 20.77 -51.01 32.04
C ALA A 278 21.75 -52.21 31.90
N ARG A 279 21.73 -52.83 30.72
CA ARG A 279 22.66 -53.93 30.39
C ARG A 279 24.13 -53.46 30.40
N ARG A 280 24.41 -52.29 29.78
CA ARG A 280 25.75 -51.69 29.78
C ARG A 280 26.21 -51.33 31.18
N ALA A 281 25.29 -50.87 32.04
CA ALA A 281 25.53 -50.56 33.46
C ALA A 281 25.60 -51.81 34.37
N LYS A 282 25.43 -53.02 33.80
CA LYS A 282 25.41 -54.30 34.52
C LYS A 282 24.38 -54.36 35.67
N VAL A 283 23.21 -53.74 35.42
CA VAL A 283 22.08 -53.78 36.36
C VAL A 283 21.54 -55.21 36.45
N LYS A 284 21.22 -55.70 37.66
CA LYS A 284 20.62 -57.02 37.80
C LYS A 284 19.23 -57.10 37.20
N PRO A 285 18.80 -58.25 36.63
CA PRO A 285 17.52 -58.37 35.97
C PRO A 285 16.30 -57.86 36.79
N GLN A 286 16.28 -58.16 38.10
CA GLN A 286 15.20 -57.73 39.00
C GLN A 286 15.17 -56.21 39.25
N ASP A 287 16.25 -55.49 38.98
CA ASP A 287 16.41 -54.06 39.28
C ASP A 287 16.27 -53.21 37.99
N VAL A 288 16.05 -53.82 36.82
CA VAL A 288 16.00 -53.11 35.52
C VAL A 288 14.86 -52.11 35.48
N ASP A 289 13.67 -52.47 35.94
CA ASP A 289 12.50 -51.57 35.90
C ASP A 289 12.69 -50.35 36.83
N TYR A 290 13.31 -50.58 38.00
CA TYR A 290 13.69 -49.50 38.90
C TYR A 290 14.76 -48.58 38.27
N TYR A 291 15.75 -49.14 37.60
CA TYR A 291 16.76 -48.38 36.87
C TYR A 291 16.10 -47.51 35.78
N LYS A 292 15.21 -48.09 34.95
CA LYS A 292 14.49 -47.35 33.94
C LYS A 292 13.68 -46.20 34.52
N TYR A 293 12.95 -46.43 35.61
CA TYR A 293 12.19 -45.42 36.32
C TYR A 293 13.06 -44.24 36.77
N GLU A 294 14.21 -44.54 37.42
CA GLU A 294 15.14 -43.50 37.89
C GLU A 294 15.81 -42.72 36.78
N GLN A 295 15.98 -43.29 35.56
CA GLN A 295 16.46 -42.55 34.40
C GLN A 295 15.38 -41.66 33.82
N LEU A 296 14.16 -42.20 33.66
CA LEU A 296 13.02 -41.41 33.13
C LEU A 296 12.67 -40.23 34.03
N LYS A 297 12.80 -40.38 35.35
CA LYS A 297 12.54 -39.28 36.30
C LYS A 297 13.47 -38.06 36.10
N LYS A 298 14.63 -38.24 35.51
CA LYS A 298 15.61 -37.18 35.22
C LYS A 298 15.35 -36.51 33.86
N LEU A 299 14.53 -37.11 33.01
CA LEU A 299 14.27 -36.66 31.67
C LEU A 299 13.01 -35.77 31.64
N VAL A 300 13.14 -34.59 31.09
CA VAL A 300 11.99 -33.70 30.86
C VAL A 300 11.36 -34.07 29.52
N ILE A 301 10.15 -34.61 29.55
CA ILE A 301 9.38 -34.89 28.34
C ILE A 301 8.18 -33.93 28.31
N THR A 302 8.05 -33.17 27.20
CA THR A 302 6.94 -32.25 26.98
C THR A 302 6.17 -32.67 25.72
N THR A 303 4.86 -32.80 25.85
CA THR A 303 3.97 -33.09 24.75
C THR A 303 3.03 -31.91 24.53
N ARG A 304 2.93 -31.45 23.28
CA ARG A 304 2.14 -30.27 22.89
C ARG A 304 1.27 -30.57 21.69
N ALA A 305 0.00 -30.19 21.79
CA ALA A 305 -0.89 -30.01 20.65
C ALA A 305 -0.72 -28.56 20.17
N ALA A 306 -0.19 -28.37 18.98
CA ALA A 306 0.10 -27.02 18.46
C ALA A 306 -1.03 -26.46 17.58
N GLY A 307 -2.07 -27.28 17.29
CA GLY A 307 -3.11 -26.90 16.34
C GLY A 307 -2.57 -26.74 14.93
N GLU A 308 -2.91 -25.69 14.27
CA GLU A 308 -2.50 -25.39 12.89
C GLU A 308 -1.09 -24.81 12.83
N ASP A 309 -0.29 -25.28 11.88
CA ASP A 309 1.10 -24.84 11.68
C ASP A 309 1.20 -23.71 10.65
N TRP A 310 0.68 -22.54 11.00
CA TRP A 310 0.72 -21.35 10.13
C TRP A 310 2.15 -20.84 9.90
N VAL A 311 3.04 -21.02 10.85
CA VAL A 311 4.45 -20.57 10.71
C VAL A 311 5.16 -21.36 9.63
N HIS A 312 5.05 -22.70 9.68
CA HIS A 312 5.68 -23.55 8.69
C HIS A 312 4.97 -23.47 7.33
N PHE A 313 3.66 -23.23 7.34
CA PHE A 313 2.88 -22.96 6.15
C PHE A 313 3.46 -21.79 5.36
N VAL A 314 3.68 -20.64 6.00
CA VAL A 314 4.27 -19.46 5.35
C VAL A 314 5.65 -19.77 4.78
N VAL A 315 6.52 -20.41 5.56
CA VAL A 315 7.87 -20.78 5.12
C VAL A 315 7.84 -21.69 3.87
N MET A 316 6.92 -22.64 3.84
CA MET A 316 6.79 -23.56 2.70
C MET A 316 6.19 -22.88 1.47
N VAL A 317 5.18 -22.04 1.65
CA VAL A 317 4.58 -21.26 0.56
C VAL A 317 5.62 -20.30 -0.03
N GLU A 318 6.42 -19.65 0.78
CA GLU A 318 7.49 -18.75 0.32
C GLU A 318 8.54 -19.49 -0.53
N ALA A 319 8.90 -20.70 -0.11
CA ALA A 319 9.86 -21.55 -0.81
C ALA A 319 9.28 -22.30 -2.04
N SER A 320 7.97 -22.24 -2.25
CA SER A 320 7.29 -22.94 -3.37
C SER A 320 7.32 -22.14 -4.66
N ASP A 321 6.92 -22.80 -5.77
CA ASP A 321 6.73 -22.16 -7.07
C ASP A 321 5.26 -21.75 -7.33
N ILE A 322 4.41 -21.77 -6.30
CA ILE A 322 3.00 -21.36 -6.38
C ILE A 322 2.92 -19.90 -6.85
N GLN A 323 2.15 -19.63 -7.91
CA GLN A 323 2.11 -18.31 -8.57
C GLN A 323 1.65 -17.19 -7.65
N ASP A 324 0.69 -17.47 -6.79
CA ASP A 324 0.07 -16.46 -5.90
C ASP A 324 0.63 -16.50 -4.47
N LYS A 325 1.85 -17.03 -4.27
CA LYS A 325 2.44 -17.20 -2.94
C LYS A 325 2.49 -15.93 -2.07
N HIS A 326 2.81 -14.78 -2.67
CA HIS A 326 2.82 -13.52 -1.94
C HIS A 326 1.43 -13.11 -1.45
N ALA A 327 0.45 -13.52 -2.18
CA ALA A 327 -0.94 -13.37 -1.85
C ALA A 327 -1.37 -14.13 -0.62
N ILE A 328 -1.04 -15.37 -0.63
CA ILE A 328 -1.32 -16.28 0.48
C ILE A 328 -0.61 -15.77 1.74
N ILE A 329 0.66 -15.40 1.62
CA ILE A 329 1.45 -14.86 2.73
C ILE A 329 0.79 -13.60 3.29
N ASN A 330 0.39 -12.67 2.43
CA ASN A 330 -0.30 -11.46 2.87
C ASN A 330 -1.63 -11.74 3.60
N ILE A 331 -2.43 -12.71 3.12
CA ILE A 331 -3.64 -13.14 3.84
C ILE A 331 -3.28 -13.63 5.25
N VAL A 332 -2.23 -14.46 5.37
CA VAL A 332 -1.82 -14.99 6.68
C VAL A 332 -1.35 -13.89 7.61
N GLU A 333 -0.63 -12.92 7.10
CA GLU A 333 -0.05 -11.83 7.90
C GLU A 333 -1.09 -10.78 8.31
N THR A 334 -2.06 -10.48 7.43
CA THR A 334 -3.01 -9.40 7.67
C THR A 334 -4.32 -9.85 8.30
N GLN A 335 -4.80 -11.08 8.00
CA GLN A 335 -6.06 -11.58 8.53
C GLN A 335 -5.86 -12.30 9.88
N GLN A 336 -6.25 -11.62 10.96
CA GLN A 336 -6.11 -12.17 12.33
C GLN A 336 -7.17 -13.23 12.68
N ASN A 337 -8.34 -13.18 12.05
CA ASN A 337 -9.39 -14.16 12.28
C ASN A 337 -9.09 -15.43 11.49
N LEU A 338 -8.76 -16.52 12.19
CA LEU A 338 -8.34 -17.79 11.58
C LEU A 338 -9.39 -18.35 10.60
N VAL A 339 -10.67 -18.34 10.96
CA VAL A 339 -11.76 -18.83 10.10
C VAL A 339 -11.86 -18.02 8.81
N LYS A 340 -11.75 -16.68 8.89
CA LYS A 340 -11.75 -15.84 7.70
C LYS A 340 -10.49 -16.03 6.87
N ARG A 341 -9.34 -16.21 7.50
CA ARG A 341 -8.05 -16.50 6.85
C ARG A 341 -8.15 -17.76 6.00
N GLU A 342 -8.60 -18.86 6.58
CA GLU A 342 -8.80 -20.11 5.87
C GLU A 342 -9.79 -19.97 4.71
N GLN A 343 -10.91 -19.27 4.94
CA GLN A 343 -11.92 -19.05 3.92
C GLN A 343 -11.39 -18.23 2.75
N MET A 344 -10.55 -17.21 3.02
CA MET A 344 -9.91 -16.41 1.97
C MET A 344 -8.96 -17.27 1.13
N ILE A 345 -8.12 -18.09 1.77
CA ILE A 345 -7.21 -19.01 1.07
C ILE A 345 -8.01 -20.07 0.28
N ARG A 346 -9.05 -20.62 0.88
CA ARG A 346 -9.93 -21.63 0.22
C ARG A 346 -10.66 -21.09 -1.00
N ASN A 347 -10.98 -19.79 -1.01
CA ASN A 347 -11.63 -19.13 -2.14
C ASN A 347 -10.69 -18.92 -3.34
N MET A 348 -9.39 -19.12 -3.18
CA MET A 348 -8.39 -19.13 -4.26
C MET A 348 -8.34 -20.54 -4.87
N ALA A 349 -9.35 -20.93 -5.64
CA ALA A 349 -9.63 -22.32 -6.01
C ALA A 349 -8.48 -23.06 -6.70
N GLU A 350 -7.76 -22.42 -7.64
CA GLU A 350 -6.60 -23.01 -8.32
C GLU A 350 -5.44 -23.22 -7.35
N VAL A 351 -5.13 -22.18 -6.59
CA VAL A 351 -4.06 -22.15 -5.58
C VAL A 351 -4.34 -23.14 -4.44
N TYR A 352 -5.61 -23.29 -4.03
CA TYR A 352 -5.97 -24.24 -2.98
C TYR A 352 -5.70 -25.69 -3.39
N GLY A 353 -5.84 -26.02 -4.66
CA GLY A 353 -5.45 -27.32 -5.22
C GLY A 353 -3.95 -27.58 -5.04
N GLU A 354 -3.11 -26.63 -5.43
CA GLU A 354 -1.65 -26.72 -5.29
C GLU A 354 -1.24 -26.80 -3.81
N LEU A 355 -1.87 -26.02 -2.94
CA LEU A 355 -1.63 -26.09 -1.49
C LEU A 355 -1.98 -27.45 -0.91
N ASN A 356 -3.08 -28.06 -1.36
CA ASN A 356 -3.51 -29.37 -0.89
C ASN A 356 -2.54 -30.49 -1.31
N ASP A 357 -1.95 -30.38 -2.47
CA ASP A 357 -1.08 -31.41 -3.03
C ASP A 357 0.38 -31.24 -2.56
N GLU A 358 0.86 -30.02 -2.43
CA GLU A 358 2.28 -29.76 -2.18
C GLU A 358 2.60 -29.28 -0.73
N ILE A 359 1.73 -28.51 -0.10
CA ILE A 359 2.02 -27.83 1.18
C ILE A 359 1.36 -28.55 2.36
N PHE A 360 0.04 -28.72 2.34
CA PHE A 360 -0.69 -29.27 3.48
C PHE A 360 -0.22 -30.65 3.95
N PRO A 361 0.16 -31.60 3.06
CA PRO A 361 0.67 -32.90 3.52
C PRO A 361 1.90 -32.81 4.42
N ASN A 362 2.77 -31.81 4.21
CA ASN A 362 3.96 -31.60 5.02
C ASN A 362 3.64 -31.00 6.41
N LEU A 363 2.48 -30.40 6.60
CA LEU A 363 2.04 -29.81 7.87
C LEU A 363 1.30 -30.79 8.76
N ARG A 364 0.82 -31.90 8.21
CA ARG A 364 0.08 -32.97 8.93
C ARG A 364 1.03 -33.91 9.62
N ARG A 365 1.76 -33.41 10.66
CA ARG A 365 2.84 -34.17 11.28
C ARG A 365 2.87 -34.09 12.80
N ALA A 366 3.63 -35.01 13.37
CA ALA A 366 4.14 -34.89 14.73
C ALA A 366 5.67 -35.01 14.72
N GLN A 367 6.35 -34.14 15.44
CA GLN A 367 7.81 -34.12 15.55
C GLN A 367 8.25 -34.51 16.96
N ILE A 368 9.27 -35.32 17.03
CA ILE A 368 10.04 -35.60 18.23
C ILE A 368 11.39 -34.92 18.11
N ALA A 369 11.73 -34.05 19.07
CA ALA A 369 12.99 -33.33 19.11
C ALA A 369 13.79 -33.62 20.38
N LEU A 370 15.08 -33.95 20.24
CA LEU A 370 16.02 -34.20 21.32
C LEU A 370 16.83 -32.94 21.62
N TYR A 371 16.90 -32.54 22.88
CA TYR A 371 17.69 -31.42 23.36
C TYR A 371 18.75 -31.89 24.35
N TYR A 372 20.00 -31.72 23.99
CA TYR A 372 21.17 -32.01 24.89
C TYR A 372 21.65 -30.75 25.63
N SER A 373 21.20 -29.58 25.20
CA SER A 373 21.26 -28.33 25.94
C SER A 373 19.84 -27.85 26.29
N GLU A 374 19.68 -26.81 27.07
CA GLU A 374 18.36 -26.26 27.37
C GLU A 374 17.66 -25.82 26.09
N ALA A 375 16.40 -26.26 25.93
CA ALA A 375 15.57 -25.83 24.80
C ALA A 375 15.27 -24.32 24.89
N ARG A 376 15.25 -23.64 23.75
CA ARG A 376 14.81 -22.25 23.73
C ARG A 376 13.31 -22.14 23.96
N LYS A 377 12.88 -20.94 24.38
CA LYS A 377 11.47 -20.64 24.67
C LYS A 377 10.61 -20.86 23.43
N THR A 378 9.42 -21.39 23.62
CA THR A 378 8.39 -21.51 22.57
C THR A 378 7.78 -20.16 22.24
N ASP A 379 7.09 -20.04 21.09
CA ASP A 379 6.39 -18.81 20.70
C ASP A 379 5.39 -18.33 21.76
N ALA A 380 4.65 -19.28 22.36
CA ALA A 380 3.71 -18.97 23.43
C ALA A 380 4.39 -18.42 24.69
N GLU A 381 5.55 -18.97 25.05
CA GLU A 381 6.35 -18.47 26.17
C GLU A 381 6.97 -17.12 25.88
N LEU A 382 7.48 -16.92 24.64
CA LEU A 382 8.00 -15.65 24.20
C LEU A 382 6.92 -14.56 24.19
N ALA A 383 5.74 -14.83 23.61
CA ALA A 383 4.62 -13.91 23.60
C ALA A 383 4.14 -13.55 25.01
N LYS A 384 4.06 -14.56 25.91
CA LYS A 384 3.71 -14.34 27.31
C LYS A 384 4.74 -13.49 28.05
N LEU A 385 6.02 -13.77 27.87
CA LEU A 385 7.10 -13.00 28.51
C LEU A 385 7.19 -11.59 27.94
N ALA A 386 7.10 -11.43 26.61
CA ALA A 386 7.10 -10.14 25.95
C ALA A 386 5.94 -9.25 26.43
N SER A 387 4.79 -9.83 26.78
CA SER A 387 3.65 -9.07 27.29
C SER A 387 3.73 -8.75 28.78
N THR A 388 4.43 -9.57 29.58
CA THR A 388 4.38 -9.50 31.06
C THR A 388 5.72 -9.18 31.73
N LYS A 389 6.85 -9.63 31.17
CA LYS A 389 8.20 -9.52 31.73
C LYS A 389 9.24 -9.43 30.60
N PRO A 390 9.19 -8.38 29.73
CA PRO A 390 10.08 -8.25 28.59
C PRO A 390 11.57 -8.20 28.99
N GLU A 391 11.89 -7.72 30.18
CA GLU A 391 13.23 -7.67 30.72
C GLU A 391 13.88 -9.08 30.94
N LYS A 392 13.07 -10.13 30.84
CA LYS A 392 13.55 -11.53 30.90
C LYS A 392 13.87 -12.11 29.52
N LEU A 393 13.65 -11.37 28.46
CA LEU A 393 13.96 -11.77 27.10
C LEU A 393 15.31 -11.19 26.68
N SER A 394 16.10 -11.98 25.96
CA SER A 394 17.24 -11.45 25.22
C SER A 394 16.77 -10.57 24.06
N PHE A 395 17.69 -9.79 23.48
CA PHE A 395 17.41 -8.96 22.30
C PHE A 395 16.76 -9.79 21.18
N ASP A 396 17.40 -10.89 20.76
CA ASP A 396 16.89 -11.74 19.69
C ASP A 396 15.51 -12.36 20.01
N GLU A 397 15.26 -12.73 21.26
CA GLU A 397 13.97 -13.27 21.72
C GLU A 397 12.87 -12.19 21.65
N LEU A 398 13.18 -10.97 22.05
CA LEU A 398 12.22 -9.87 22.04
C LEU A 398 11.91 -9.41 20.60
N MET A 399 12.95 -9.30 19.74
CA MET A 399 12.79 -8.99 18.32
C MET A 399 11.96 -10.05 17.61
N TYR A 400 12.21 -11.32 17.90
CA TYR A 400 11.44 -12.42 17.33
C TYR A 400 9.99 -12.41 17.83
N ALA A 401 9.74 -12.18 19.12
CA ALA A 401 8.40 -12.08 19.68
C ALA A 401 7.59 -10.93 19.04
N ALA A 402 8.24 -9.81 18.72
CA ALA A 402 7.65 -8.71 17.97
C ALA A 402 7.34 -9.12 16.52
N TYR A 403 8.30 -9.78 15.85
CA TYR A 403 8.17 -10.19 14.45
C TYR A 403 6.97 -11.12 14.22
N ILE A 404 6.81 -12.16 15.06
CA ILE A 404 5.70 -13.13 14.92
C ILE A 404 4.33 -12.58 15.34
N ASN A 405 4.26 -11.37 15.90
CA ASN A 405 2.99 -10.77 16.30
C ASN A 405 2.31 -10.08 15.12
N TYR A 406 1.05 -10.42 14.83
CA TYR A 406 0.29 -9.83 13.72
C TYR A 406 -0.36 -8.48 14.08
N ASN A 407 -0.49 -8.12 15.35
CA ASN A 407 -1.03 -6.84 15.78
C ASN A 407 0.08 -5.78 15.82
N TYR A 408 -0.02 -4.76 14.97
CA TYR A 408 1.01 -3.73 14.83
C TYR A 408 1.21 -2.88 16.10
N ASP A 409 0.15 -2.59 16.88
CA ASP A 409 0.30 -1.88 18.15
C ASP A 409 1.11 -2.69 19.16
N THR A 410 0.82 -4.00 19.24
CA THR A 410 1.59 -4.91 20.10
C THR A 410 3.02 -5.08 19.59
N LYS A 411 3.22 -5.19 18.27
CA LYS A 411 4.53 -5.25 17.62
C LYS A 411 5.35 -4.01 17.96
N LEU A 412 4.75 -2.80 17.83
CA LEU A 412 5.39 -1.55 18.20
C LEU A 412 5.78 -1.52 19.68
N LYS A 413 4.89 -1.96 20.56
CA LYS A 413 5.15 -2.03 22.00
C LYS A 413 6.37 -2.91 22.30
N TYR A 414 6.52 -4.06 21.64
CA TYR A 414 7.66 -4.94 21.86
C TYR A 414 8.96 -4.35 21.30
N TYR A 415 8.92 -3.71 20.14
CA TYR A 415 10.09 -3.00 19.61
C TYR A 415 10.48 -1.80 20.49
N LYS A 416 9.51 -1.06 21.06
CA LYS A 416 9.80 -0.01 22.07
C LYS A 416 10.56 -0.56 23.26
N TRP A 417 10.12 -1.68 23.81
CA TRP A 417 10.86 -2.33 24.90
C TRP A 417 12.25 -2.79 24.47
N ALA A 418 12.43 -3.22 23.22
CA ALA A 418 13.75 -3.54 22.72
C ALA A 418 14.65 -2.29 22.64
N THR A 419 14.14 -1.12 22.28
CA THR A 419 14.92 0.14 22.30
C THR A 419 15.30 0.56 23.74
N GLU A 420 14.43 0.31 24.72
CA GLU A 420 14.67 0.65 26.12
C GLU A 420 15.69 -0.27 26.79
N ASN A 421 15.61 -1.58 26.54
CA ASN A 421 16.45 -2.60 27.21
C ASN A 421 17.73 -2.93 26.43
N HIS A 422 17.77 -2.65 25.13
CA HIS A 422 18.88 -2.93 24.22
C HIS A 422 19.18 -1.71 23.33
N SER A 423 19.39 -0.56 23.95
CA SER A 423 19.51 0.73 23.28
C SER A 423 20.67 0.85 22.30
N SER A 424 21.66 -0.03 22.37
CA SER A 424 22.80 -0.08 21.44
C SER A 424 22.51 -0.82 20.12
N GLU A 425 21.32 -1.40 19.98
CA GLU A 425 20.95 -2.24 18.83
C GLU A 425 20.11 -1.43 17.82
N TRP A 426 20.73 -1.00 16.73
CA TRP A 426 20.07 -0.19 15.68
C TRP A 426 18.78 -0.84 15.13
N GLY A 427 18.75 -2.19 15.07
CA GLY A 427 17.61 -2.93 14.55
C GLY A 427 16.32 -2.72 15.35
N ALA A 428 16.42 -2.54 16.68
CA ALA A 428 15.25 -2.21 17.51
C ALA A 428 14.67 -0.85 17.13
N TRP A 429 15.53 0.15 16.96
CA TRP A 429 15.14 1.51 16.58
C TRP A 429 14.55 1.55 15.17
N ASN A 430 15.18 0.86 14.21
CA ASN A 430 14.66 0.74 12.85
C ASN A 430 13.26 0.13 12.83
N ASN A 431 13.07 -1.00 13.53
CA ASN A 431 11.80 -1.73 13.49
C ASN A 431 10.68 -0.98 14.22
N ALA A 432 11.02 -0.30 15.35
CA ALA A 432 10.07 0.59 16.01
C ALA A 432 9.63 1.74 15.09
N GLY A 433 10.57 2.35 14.38
CA GLY A 433 10.31 3.42 13.42
C GLY A 433 9.48 2.96 12.23
N ALA A 434 9.81 1.79 11.66
CA ALA A 434 9.06 1.19 10.56
C ALA A 434 7.60 0.90 10.94
N VAL A 435 7.38 0.33 12.14
CA VAL A 435 6.03 0.03 12.61
C VAL A 435 5.26 1.29 13.01
N ALA A 436 5.90 2.28 13.61
CA ALA A 436 5.27 3.58 13.89
C ALA A 436 4.83 4.27 12.60
N PHE A 437 5.68 4.25 11.55
CA PHE A 437 5.30 4.74 10.21
C PHE A 437 4.07 4.00 9.67
N TYR A 438 4.02 2.68 9.77
CA TYR A 438 2.89 1.89 9.30
C TYR A 438 1.57 2.22 10.03
N LEU A 439 1.67 2.64 11.29
CA LEU A 439 0.56 3.10 12.12
C LEU A 439 0.24 4.59 11.94
N ASP A 440 0.82 5.26 10.94
CA ASP A 440 0.66 6.68 10.62
C ASP A 440 1.17 7.64 11.73
N ASP A 441 1.95 7.15 12.70
CA ASP A 441 2.61 7.97 13.72
C ASP A 441 4.00 8.43 13.21
N TYR A 442 3.95 9.42 12.30
CA TYR A 442 5.16 9.89 11.60
C TYR A 442 6.15 10.62 12.51
N ASP A 443 5.68 11.25 13.59
CA ASP A 443 6.56 11.93 14.55
C ASP A 443 7.35 10.93 15.38
N GLU A 444 6.70 9.86 15.83
CA GLU A 444 7.37 8.78 16.53
C GLU A 444 8.28 7.96 15.60
N ALA A 445 7.84 7.71 14.36
CA ALA A 445 8.66 7.09 13.32
C ALA A 445 9.96 7.87 13.09
N GLU A 446 9.87 9.20 12.95
CA GLU A 446 11.04 10.06 12.77
C GLU A 446 12.03 9.97 13.94
N ARG A 447 11.51 10.01 15.15
CA ARG A 447 12.33 9.90 16.36
C ARG A 447 13.14 8.59 16.38
N TYR A 448 12.50 7.47 16.08
CA TYR A 448 13.17 6.16 16.06
C TYR A 448 14.12 6.02 14.87
N LEU A 449 13.70 6.39 13.66
CA LEU A 449 14.54 6.27 12.47
C LEU A 449 15.76 7.19 12.51
N ASN A 450 15.67 8.37 13.14
CA ASN A 450 16.84 9.22 13.34
C ASN A 450 17.90 8.52 14.18
N VAL A 451 17.51 7.89 15.30
CA VAL A 451 18.44 7.14 16.14
C VAL A 451 19.04 5.95 15.37
N ALA A 452 18.21 5.19 14.66
CA ALA A 452 18.68 4.07 13.84
C ALA A 452 19.70 4.51 12.79
N ARG A 453 19.45 5.65 12.14
CA ARG A 453 20.33 6.24 11.12
C ARG A 453 21.63 6.75 11.70
N ASP A 454 21.61 7.37 12.88
CA ASP A 454 22.83 7.82 13.56
C ASP A 454 23.72 6.63 13.94
N MET A 455 23.10 5.48 14.28
CA MET A 455 23.82 4.25 14.61
C MET A 455 24.32 3.49 13.39
N ASN A 456 23.55 3.46 12.30
CA ASN A 456 23.90 2.71 11.08
C ASN A 456 23.48 3.48 9.80
N PRO A 457 24.22 4.52 9.43
CA PRO A 457 23.81 5.49 8.40
C PRO A 457 23.77 4.94 6.97
N HIS A 458 24.41 3.80 6.71
CA HIS A 458 24.46 3.17 5.39
C HIS A 458 23.65 1.88 5.31
N ASN A 459 22.88 1.56 6.35
CA ASN A 459 22.06 0.35 6.34
C ASN A 459 20.86 0.49 5.38
N PRO A 460 20.66 -0.46 4.43
CA PRO A 460 19.60 -0.38 3.43
C PRO A 460 18.19 -0.34 4.02
N ASP A 461 17.92 -1.04 5.13
CA ASP A 461 16.61 -1.06 5.79
C ASP A 461 16.27 0.31 6.40
N VAL A 462 17.25 0.88 7.12
CA VAL A 462 17.11 2.22 7.74
C VAL A 462 16.92 3.30 6.68
N LEU A 463 17.68 3.24 5.59
CA LEU A 463 17.57 4.18 4.48
C LEU A 463 16.21 4.07 3.78
N ASN A 464 15.72 2.85 3.53
CA ASN A 464 14.41 2.63 2.93
C ASN A 464 13.29 3.22 3.80
N ASN A 465 13.26 2.88 5.09
CA ASN A 465 12.25 3.36 6.02
C ASN A 465 12.31 4.90 6.19
N THR A 466 13.51 5.47 6.17
CA THR A 466 13.69 6.93 6.15
C THR A 466 13.13 7.54 4.87
N GLY A 467 13.31 6.89 3.73
CA GLY A 467 12.72 7.30 2.46
C GLY A 467 11.19 7.32 2.50
N LEU A 468 10.55 6.29 3.08
CA LEU A 468 9.10 6.23 3.29
C LEU A 468 8.61 7.36 4.21
N LEU A 469 9.33 7.64 5.29
CA LEU A 469 9.00 8.74 6.18
C LEU A 469 9.00 10.10 5.45
N PHE A 470 10.03 10.39 4.66
CA PHE A 470 10.09 11.64 3.88
C PHE A 470 9.06 11.68 2.77
N LEU A 471 8.70 10.54 2.19
CA LEU A 471 7.57 10.44 1.25
C LEU A 471 6.25 10.86 1.92
N ALA A 472 5.96 10.36 3.13
CA ALA A 472 4.79 10.76 3.90
C ALA A 472 4.82 12.24 4.31
N LYS A 473 6.00 12.76 4.64
CA LYS A 473 6.23 14.19 4.94
C LYS A 473 6.25 15.08 3.69
N LYS A 474 6.06 14.51 2.50
CA LYS A 474 6.03 15.22 1.19
C LYS A 474 7.38 15.87 0.80
N ASP A 475 8.47 15.52 1.46
CA ASP A 475 9.81 15.88 1.01
C ASP A 475 10.30 14.87 -0.02
N TYR A 476 9.81 15.04 -1.25
CA TYR A 476 10.12 14.10 -2.35
C TYR A 476 11.58 14.14 -2.79
N ALA A 477 12.30 15.20 -2.48
CA ALA A 477 13.73 15.29 -2.77
C ALA A 477 14.52 14.38 -1.82
N LEU A 478 14.25 14.47 -0.52
CA LEU A 478 14.85 13.59 0.47
C LEU A 478 14.36 12.15 0.32
N ALA A 479 13.07 11.91 0.08
CA ALA A 479 12.55 10.57 -0.17
C ALA A 479 13.29 9.89 -1.33
N LYS A 480 13.47 10.60 -2.46
CA LYS A 480 14.23 10.11 -3.61
C LYS A 480 15.67 9.78 -3.24
N TYR A 481 16.35 10.70 -2.54
CA TYR A 481 17.73 10.50 -2.12
C TYR A 481 17.87 9.22 -1.28
N TYR A 482 17.03 9.02 -0.28
CA TYR A 482 17.12 7.89 0.61
C TYR A 482 16.76 6.58 -0.09
N PHE A 483 15.75 6.54 -0.97
CA PHE A 483 15.44 5.34 -1.75
C PHE A 483 16.56 4.97 -2.72
N GLU A 484 17.16 5.94 -3.42
CA GLU A 484 18.26 5.69 -4.33
C GLU A 484 19.52 5.23 -3.58
N GLU A 485 19.75 5.75 -2.38
CA GLU A 485 20.83 5.30 -1.51
C GLU A 485 20.57 3.88 -1.00
N ALA A 486 19.37 3.59 -0.47
CA ALA A 486 18.98 2.26 -0.03
C ALA A 486 19.13 1.22 -1.15
N LYS A 487 18.69 1.55 -2.37
CA LYS A 487 18.85 0.70 -3.55
C LYS A 487 20.33 0.44 -3.85
N ARG A 488 21.21 1.45 -3.79
CA ARG A 488 22.66 1.28 -3.98
C ARG A 488 23.29 0.36 -2.93
N GLN A 489 22.72 0.33 -1.72
CA GLN A 489 23.13 -0.57 -0.65
C GLN A 489 22.44 -1.95 -0.73
N GLY A 490 21.63 -2.22 -1.77
CA GLY A 490 21.04 -3.51 -2.04
C GLY A 490 19.62 -3.72 -1.51
N SER A 491 18.89 -2.66 -1.15
CA SER A 491 17.49 -2.78 -0.73
C SER A 491 16.56 -3.10 -1.90
N ASN A 492 15.88 -4.23 -1.85
CA ASN A 492 14.80 -4.57 -2.78
C ASN A 492 13.51 -3.78 -2.46
N ASP A 493 13.27 -3.48 -1.17
CA ASP A 493 12.10 -2.71 -0.74
C ASP A 493 12.13 -1.28 -1.31
N ALA A 494 13.31 -0.66 -1.35
CA ALA A 494 13.46 0.66 -1.95
C ALA A 494 13.14 0.65 -3.46
N ASP A 495 13.46 -0.41 -4.18
CA ASP A 495 13.07 -0.58 -5.58
C ASP A 495 11.56 -0.63 -5.75
N ALA A 496 10.85 -1.29 -4.83
CA ALA A 496 9.39 -1.35 -4.82
C ALA A 496 8.74 0.00 -4.42
N ASN A 497 9.44 0.83 -3.63
CA ASN A 497 8.92 2.11 -3.14
C ASN A 497 9.16 3.29 -4.09
N ILE A 498 10.20 3.27 -4.92
CA ILE A 498 10.46 4.31 -5.92
C ILE A 498 9.26 4.58 -6.85
N PRO A 499 8.49 3.59 -7.34
CA PRO A 499 7.28 3.83 -8.11
C PRO A 499 6.21 4.64 -7.36
N ILE A 500 6.07 4.48 -6.04
CA ILE A 500 5.11 5.24 -5.23
C ILE A 500 5.51 6.73 -5.23
N LEU A 501 6.78 7.04 -5.11
CA LEU A 501 7.29 8.41 -5.25
C LEU A 501 6.94 9.00 -6.63
N ASN A 502 7.07 8.20 -7.71
CA ASN A 502 6.69 8.62 -9.05
C ASN A 502 5.20 8.93 -9.16
N LEU A 503 4.32 8.12 -8.53
CA LEU A 503 2.88 8.40 -8.46
C LEU A 503 2.60 9.75 -7.80
N LYS A 504 3.20 10.02 -6.64
CA LYS A 504 3.05 11.30 -5.92
C LYS A 504 3.50 12.51 -6.74
N ARG A 505 4.48 12.34 -7.61
CA ARG A 505 4.99 13.38 -8.51
C ARG A 505 4.21 13.49 -9.82
N GLY A 506 3.16 12.69 -10.03
CA GLY A 506 2.37 12.66 -11.26
C GLY A 506 3.05 11.94 -12.43
N ASN A 507 4.15 11.21 -12.20
CA ASN A 507 4.87 10.45 -13.23
C ASN A 507 4.23 9.05 -13.38
N TYR A 508 2.94 9.02 -13.70
CA TYR A 508 2.15 7.77 -13.71
C TYR A 508 2.66 6.73 -14.71
N SER A 509 3.15 7.16 -15.85
CA SER A 509 3.67 6.26 -16.89
C SER A 509 4.95 5.55 -16.46
N GLU A 510 5.87 6.24 -15.79
CA GLU A 510 7.09 5.68 -15.22
C GLU A 510 6.77 4.72 -14.08
N ALA A 511 5.82 5.11 -13.20
CA ALA A 511 5.36 4.26 -12.10
C ALA A 511 4.76 2.96 -12.62
N GLN A 512 3.84 3.03 -13.60
CA GLN A 512 3.22 1.87 -14.21
C GLN A 512 4.25 0.91 -14.84
N LYS A 513 5.25 1.45 -15.52
CA LYS A 513 6.33 0.62 -16.13
C LYS A 513 7.13 -0.10 -15.06
N ALA A 514 7.47 0.57 -13.97
CA ALA A 514 8.27 0.00 -12.89
C ALA A 514 7.49 -1.08 -12.10
N MET A 515 6.16 -0.95 -12.00
CA MET A 515 5.30 -1.90 -11.27
C MET A 515 4.89 -3.14 -12.09
N LYS A 516 5.30 -3.28 -13.35
CA LYS A 516 4.88 -4.41 -14.21
C LYS A 516 5.25 -5.80 -13.67
N GLY A 517 6.28 -5.90 -12.85
CA GLY A 517 6.70 -7.15 -12.21
C GLY A 517 5.75 -7.66 -11.13
N ASN A 518 4.85 -6.81 -10.63
CA ASN A 518 3.81 -7.17 -9.67
C ASN A 518 2.43 -6.72 -10.19
N PRO A 519 1.76 -7.56 -11.00
CA PRO A 519 0.62 -7.14 -11.82
C PRO A 519 -0.68 -6.90 -11.06
N CYS A 520 -0.82 -7.39 -9.82
CA CYS A 520 -2.07 -7.36 -9.04
C CYS A 520 -1.96 -6.43 -7.82
N THR A 521 -1.54 -5.18 -8.02
CA THR A 521 -1.40 -4.21 -6.93
C THR A 521 -2.30 -2.98 -7.09
N TYR A 522 -2.74 -2.45 -5.96
CA TYR A 522 -3.56 -1.24 -5.89
C TYR A 522 -2.91 -0.04 -6.61
N ASN A 523 -1.64 0.25 -6.30
CA ASN A 523 -0.92 1.37 -6.91
C ASN A 523 -0.67 1.21 -8.41
N LEU A 524 -0.54 -0.03 -8.92
CA LEU A 524 -0.50 -0.27 -10.36
C LEU A 524 -1.83 0.06 -11.02
N ALA A 525 -2.95 -0.39 -10.42
CA ALA A 525 -4.28 -0.06 -10.93
C ALA A 525 -4.53 1.46 -10.91
N PHE A 526 -4.07 2.12 -9.85
CA PHE A 526 -4.11 3.58 -9.77
C PHE A 526 -3.31 4.23 -10.91
N ALA A 527 -2.08 3.79 -11.17
CA ALA A 527 -1.27 4.30 -12.27
C ALA A 527 -1.94 4.10 -13.65
N GLN A 528 -2.56 2.93 -13.85
CA GLN A 528 -3.31 2.62 -15.07
C GLN A 528 -4.54 3.53 -15.23
N LEU A 529 -5.30 3.78 -14.16
CA LEU A 529 -6.41 4.71 -14.16
C LEU A 529 -5.96 6.12 -14.58
N MET A 530 -4.85 6.60 -14.00
CA MET A 530 -4.32 7.94 -14.29
C MET A 530 -3.65 8.05 -15.66
N ASN A 531 -3.35 6.92 -16.31
CA ASN A 531 -2.88 6.84 -17.71
C ASN A 531 -4.01 6.54 -18.70
N ASP A 532 -5.29 6.75 -18.31
CA ASP A 532 -6.49 6.49 -19.12
C ASP A 532 -6.70 5.01 -19.51
N GLU A 533 -6.00 4.08 -18.87
CA GLU A 533 -6.14 2.63 -19.07
C GLU A 533 -7.19 2.02 -18.11
N THR A 534 -8.35 2.69 -17.96
CA THR A 534 -9.36 2.39 -16.93
C THR A 534 -9.84 0.93 -16.95
N GLY A 535 -10.06 0.35 -18.14
CA GLY A 535 -10.46 -1.07 -18.24
C GLY A 535 -9.38 -2.05 -17.78
N THR A 536 -8.09 -1.68 -17.91
CA THR A 536 -6.97 -2.47 -17.38
C THR A 536 -6.89 -2.31 -15.87
N ALA A 537 -7.10 -1.11 -15.36
CA ALA A 537 -7.15 -0.84 -13.91
C ALA A 537 -8.20 -1.71 -13.20
N VAL A 538 -9.40 -1.86 -13.78
CA VAL A 538 -10.43 -2.77 -13.23
C VAL A 538 -9.91 -4.20 -13.11
N ARG A 539 -9.32 -4.77 -14.18
CA ARG A 539 -8.76 -6.13 -14.15
C ARG A 539 -7.67 -6.29 -13.11
N THR A 540 -6.80 -5.28 -12.97
CA THR A 540 -5.75 -5.26 -11.95
C THR A 540 -6.34 -5.22 -10.54
N LEU A 541 -7.42 -4.46 -10.30
CA LEU A 541 -8.12 -4.44 -9.01
C LEU A 541 -8.86 -5.76 -8.72
N ASP A 542 -9.35 -6.43 -9.76
CA ASP A 542 -10.03 -7.72 -9.60
C ASP A 542 -9.08 -8.84 -9.17
N CYS A 543 -7.82 -8.77 -9.57
CA CYS A 543 -6.79 -9.73 -9.14
C CYS A 543 -6.04 -9.29 -7.87
N CYS A 544 -6.28 -8.08 -7.33
CA CYS A 544 -5.72 -7.70 -6.03
C CYS A 544 -6.24 -8.64 -4.94
N LEU A 545 -5.32 -9.08 -4.09
CA LEU A 545 -5.60 -10.06 -3.05
C LEU A 545 -6.38 -9.48 -1.90
N ASP A 546 -5.97 -8.30 -1.46
CA ASP A 546 -6.71 -7.57 -0.46
C ASP A 546 -7.85 -6.80 -1.13
N GLN A 547 -9.05 -7.33 -1.04
CA GLN A 547 -10.28 -6.71 -1.52
C GLN A 547 -10.88 -5.77 -0.47
N ASN A 548 -10.03 -4.95 0.16
CA ASN A 548 -10.42 -3.98 1.19
C ASN A 548 -11.27 -2.82 0.63
N ALA A 549 -11.67 -1.91 1.52
CA ALA A 549 -12.49 -0.76 1.17
C ALA A 549 -11.85 0.14 0.10
N ASP A 550 -10.52 0.33 0.15
CA ASP A 550 -9.77 1.17 -0.79
C ASP A 550 -9.84 0.61 -2.21
N VAL A 551 -9.57 -0.70 -2.36
CA VAL A 551 -9.64 -1.41 -3.65
C VAL A 551 -11.05 -1.33 -4.25
N LYS A 552 -12.09 -1.52 -3.42
CA LYS A 552 -13.49 -1.44 -3.85
C LYS A 552 -13.87 -0.01 -4.26
N TYR A 553 -13.36 1.00 -3.55
CA TYR A 553 -13.61 2.41 -3.88
C TYR A 553 -12.94 2.80 -5.20
N LEU A 554 -11.66 2.48 -5.36
CA LEU A 554 -10.95 2.76 -6.62
C LEU A 554 -11.61 2.04 -7.80
N ARG A 555 -12.13 0.81 -7.59
CA ARG A 555 -12.91 0.09 -8.61
C ARG A 555 -14.21 0.83 -8.95
N ALA A 556 -14.89 1.40 -7.94
CA ALA A 556 -16.08 2.22 -8.19
C ALA A 556 -15.75 3.46 -9.03
N VAL A 557 -14.64 4.15 -8.75
CA VAL A 557 -14.13 5.26 -9.56
C VAL A 557 -13.84 4.81 -10.99
N CYS A 558 -13.17 3.66 -11.17
CA CYS A 558 -12.94 3.11 -12.51
C CYS A 558 -14.25 2.88 -13.27
N TYR A 559 -15.26 2.27 -12.65
CA TYR A 559 -16.54 2.05 -13.30
C TYR A 559 -17.31 3.35 -13.55
N ALA A 560 -17.17 4.36 -12.69
CA ALA A 560 -17.72 5.69 -12.95
C ALA A 560 -17.12 6.30 -14.22
N ARG A 561 -15.80 6.29 -14.39
CA ARG A 561 -15.12 6.77 -15.60
C ARG A 561 -15.46 5.96 -16.86
N LEU A 562 -15.83 4.68 -16.72
CA LEU A 562 -16.31 3.83 -17.83
C LEU A 562 -17.80 4.02 -18.13
N GLY A 563 -18.55 4.78 -17.33
CA GLY A 563 -20.00 4.94 -17.46
C GLY A 563 -20.81 3.69 -17.07
N ASP A 564 -20.19 2.72 -16.41
CA ASP A 564 -20.85 1.49 -15.93
C ASP A 564 -21.50 1.73 -14.55
N LYS A 565 -22.68 2.32 -14.56
CA LYS A 565 -23.43 2.66 -13.34
C LYS A 565 -23.63 1.45 -12.43
N ALA A 566 -24.01 0.30 -12.98
CA ALA A 566 -24.38 -0.86 -12.15
C ALA A 566 -23.20 -1.36 -11.33
N ASN A 567 -22.04 -1.55 -11.96
CA ASN A 567 -20.83 -1.98 -11.28
C ASN A 567 -20.22 -0.89 -10.40
N CYS A 568 -20.36 0.38 -10.78
CA CYS A 568 -19.97 1.53 -9.97
C CYS A 568 -20.71 1.52 -8.63
N LEU A 569 -22.05 1.52 -8.63
CA LEU A 569 -22.86 1.54 -7.40
C LEU A 569 -22.66 0.28 -6.55
N LYS A 570 -22.50 -0.88 -7.18
CA LYS A 570 -22.18 -2.14 -6.49
C LYS A 570 -20.84 -2.05 -5.74
N SER A 571 -19.80 -1.58 -6.41
CA SER A 571 -18.45 -1.47 -5.83
C SER A 571 -18.40 -0.40 -4.74
N LEU A 572 -19.07 0.74 -4.96
CA LEU A 572 -19.17 1.81 -3.98
C LEU A 572 -19.89 1.35 -2.72
N LYS A 573 -21.03 0.67 -2.86
CA LYS A 573 -21.74 0.10 -1.71
C LYS A 573 -20.85 -0.87 -0.94
N ALA A 574 -20.17 -1.78 -1.61
CA ALA A 574 -19.27 -2.73 -0.98
C ALA A 574 -18.09 -2.06 -0.26
N SER A 575 -17.57 -0.95 -0.77
CA SER A 575 -16.54 -0.16 -0.10
C SER A 575 -17.07 0.49 1.18
N ILE A 576 -18.27 1.07 1.13
CA ILE A 576 -18.92 1.71 2.28
C ILE A 576 -19.30 0.68 3.36
N ASP A 577 -19.72 -0.52 2.97
CA ASP A 577 -20.03 -1.62 3.90
C ASP A 577 -18.77 -2.05 4.68
N ASP A 578 -17.59 -1.98 4.08
CA ASP A 578 -16.30 -2.28 4.75
C ASP A 578 -15.79 -1.09 5.58
N ASN A 579 -15.95 0.14 5.08
CA ASN A 579 -15.51 1.36 5.77
C ASN A 579 -16.50 2.50 5.53
N TYR A 580 -17.23 2.86 6.58
CA TYR A 580 -18.26 3.88 6.53
C TYR A 580 -17.78 5.29 6.15
N GLU A 581 -16.50 5.62 6.36
CA GLU A 581 -15.93 6.93 5.98
C GLU A 581 -16.00 7.19 4.47
N TYR A 582 -15.99 6.13 3.65
CA TYR A 582 -16.18 6.27 2.20
C TYR A 582 -17.55 6.82 1.80
N LYS A 583 -18.53 6.76 2.68
CA LYS A 583 -19.84 7.38 2.46
C LYS A 583 -19.76 8.91 2.39
N ARG A 584 -18.98 9.51 3.29
CA ARG A 584 -18.74 10.96 3.31
C ARG A 584 -17.90 11.39 2.11
N LYS A 585 -16.86 10.62 1.81
CA LYS A 585 -15.99 10.86 0.67
C LYS A 585 -16.78 10.85 -0.64
N ALA A 586 -17.58 9.82 -0.89
CA ALA A 586 -18.36 9.68 -2.13
C ALA A 586 -19.39 10.80 -2.34
N ALA A 587 -19.93 11.37 -1.26
CA ALA A 587 -20.94 12.44 -1.35
C ALA A 587 -20.41 13.72 -2.02
N VAL A 588 -19.09 13.94 -1.98
CA VAL A 588 -18.45 15.14 -2.55
C VAL A 588 -17.45 14.82 -3.66
N ASP A 589 -17.12 13.55 -3.87
CA ASP A 589 -16.15 13.11 -4.87
C ASP A 589 -16.71 13.29 -6.29
N THR A 590 -16.09 14.19 -7.04
CA THR A 590 -16.51 14.54 -8.39
C THR A 590 -16.39 13.40 -9.40
N GLU A 591 -15.68 12.33 -9.10
CA GLU A 591 -15.69 11.09 -9.89
C GLU A 591 -17.10 10.48 -10.00
N PHE A 592 -17.97 10.73 -9.01
CA PHE A 592 -19.37 10.27 -9.01
C PHE A 592 -20.37 11.37 -9.35
N LYS A 593 -19.93 12.52 -9.86
CA LYS A 593 -20.79 13.69 -10.11
C LYS A 593 -21.98 13.38 -11.00
N GLU A 594 -21.81 12.53 -12.00
CA GLU A 594 -22.90 12.14 -12.92
C GLU A 594 -24.02 11.34 -12.21
N TYR A 595 -23.71 10.76 -11.04
CA TYR A 595 -24.65 9.95 -10.24
C TYR A 595 -25.25 10.70 -9.06
N TRP A 596 -24.82 11.93 -8.75
CA TRP A 596 -25.31 12.66 -7.57
C TRP A 596 -26.81 12.85 -7.53
N ASP A 597 -27.47 12.94 -8.68
CA ASP A 597 -28.93 13.03 -8.78
C ASP A 597 -29.65 11.68 -8.88
N ASP A 598 -28.92 10.61 -9.01
CA ASP A 598 -29.46 9.26 -9.12
C ASP A 598 -30.07 8.79 -7.77
N PRO A 599 -31.33 8.26 -7.75
CA PRO A 599 -31.99 7.83 -6.53
C PRO A 599 -31.26 6.70 -5.80
N GLU A 600 -30.62 5.78 -6.53
CA GLU A 600 -29.91 4.63 -5.99
C GLU A 600 -28.59 5.08 -5.35
N PHE A 601 -27.87 5.99 -6.00
CA PHE A 601 -26.67 6.62 -5.42
C PHE A 601 -27.03 7.38 -4.14
N LYS A 602 -28.11 8.21 -4.17
CA LYS A 602 -28.59 8.95 -2.99
C LYS A 602 -28.93 8.02 -1.83
N LEU A 603 -29.46 6.84 -2.10
CA LEU A 603 -29.74 5.84 -1.06
C LEU A 603 -28.46 5.28 -0.43
N ILE A 604 -27.43 5.01 -1.24
CA ILE A 604 -26.14 4.49 -0.78
C ILE A 604 -25.41 5.51 0.09
N ILE A 605 -25.39 6.79 -0.33
CA ILE A 605 -24.70 7.86 0.41
C ILE A 605 -25.54 8.54 1.48
N LYS A 606 -26.80 8.12 1.70
CA LYS A 606 -27.69 8.74 2.68
C LYS A 606 -27.07 8.67 4.08
N LEU A 607 -26.60 9.83 4.56
CA LEU A 607 -26.14 9.99 5.93
C LEU A 607 -27.40 10.00 6.83
N TYR A 608 -27.51 9.06 7.74
CA TYR A 608 -28.46 9.20 8.84
C TYR A 608 -27.84 10.20 9.81
N ASN A 609 -28.47 11.38 9.96
CA ASN A 609 -28.13 12.27 11.05
C ASN A 609 -28.54 11.57 12.35
N ASN A 610 -27.59 11.08 13.12
CA ASN A 610 -27.81 10.65 14.49
C ASN A 610 -27.82 11.88 15.39
#